data_406b71a0dcc44d188c2a0da726cf7c12
#
_entry.id   406b71a0dcc44d188c2a0da726cf7c12
#
_cell.length_a   1.000
_cell.length_b   1.000
_cell.length_c   1.000
_cell.angle_alpha   90.00
_cell.angle_beta   90.00
_cell.angle_gamma   90.00
#
_symmetry.space_group_name_H-M   'P 1'
#
loop_
_entity.id
_entity.type
_entity.pdbx_description
1 polymer ?
#
loop_
_entity_poly.entity_id
_entity_poly.type
_entity_poly.pdbx_seq_one_letter_code
_entity_poly.pdbx_strand_id
1 'polypeptide(L)'
;MTKYKAILCAILMGITFSIFSPLCVSAQEKESEKPLRPVTSVFTVELGRQSALDTYLTPIRYWGLDVALGYERLRAVSFAPEKWFTRHNVSGSFASMTNQSGSGSMLSFYLDYSFAMLRRWQLLDGLYVSGGGEAALTLGGLYNLRNSNNPATAKAAIDLGATAMASYHFYISRLPVTLRYQVSLPVIGTFFSPEFGQSYYDMFGIGNCSGIVHFGAWHNRVDVRNYISVDLHVGKRALRLGYRQVMRTTHINSIDTQVLTHTFVLGISGEIFRAAPSDRRIVSVYY
;
A
#
# COMPACT_ATOMS: atom_id res chain seq x y z
N MET A 1 -12.93 -34.66 -10.60
CA MET A 1 -12.38 -33.61 -9.72
C MET A 1 -11.05 -32.98 -10.19
N THR A 2 -10.39 -33.48 -11.22
CA THR A 2 -9.06 -32.98 -11.67
C THR A 2 -9.11 -31.83 -12.67
N LYS A 3 -10.20 -31.59 -13.38
CA LYS A 3 -10.30 -30.55 -14.43
C LYS A 3 -10.45 -29.13 -13.89
N TYR A 4 -11.06 -28.94 -12.72
CA TYR A 4 -11.25 -27.58 -12.14
C TYR A 4 -9.99 -27.05 -11.47
N LYS A 5 -9.11 -27.90 -10.97
CA LYS A 5 -7.81 -27.49 -10.39
C LYS A 5 -6.86 -26.91 -11.45
N ALA A 6 -6.89 -27.45 -12.67
CA ALA A 6 -6.09 -26.95 -13.78
C ALA A 6 -6.58 -25.58 -14.30
N ILE A 7 -7.89 -25.35 -14.28
CA ILE A 7 -8.50 -24.09 -14.73
C ILE A 7 -8.21 -22.95 -13.74
N LEU A 8 -8.27 -23.22 -12.43
CA LEU A 8 -7.97 -22.23 -11.40
C LEU A 8 -6.49 -21.80 -11.41
N CYS A 9 -5.56 -22.76 -11.58
CA CYS A 9 -4.14 -22.45 -11.76
C CYS A 9 -3.86 -21.70 -13.06
N ALA A 10 -4.56 -22.00 -14.16
CA ALA A 10 -4.41 -21.30 -15.42
C ALA A 10 -4.95 -19.87 -15.36
N ILE A 11 -6.04 -19.62 -14.63
CA ILE A 11 -6.59 -18.29 -14.40
C ILE A 11 -5.64 -17.44 -13.52
N LEU A 12 -5.09 -18.02 -12.44
CA LEU A 12 -4.11 -17.34 -11.58
C LEU A 12 -2.80 -17.03 -12.32
N MET A 13 -2.29 -17.95 -13.15
CA MET A 13 -1.12 -17.69 -14.00
C MET A 13 -1.42 -16.70 -15.14
N GLY A 14 -2.61 -16.71 -15.71
CA GLY A 14 -3.02 -15.79 -16.78
C GLY A 14 -3.12 -14.35 -16.31
N ILE A 15 -3.58 -14.12 -15.08
CA ILE A 15 -3.68 -12.78 -14.48
C ILE A 15 -2.29 -12.20 -14.16
N THR A 16 -1.33 -13.03 -13.75
CA THR A 16 0.04 -12.56 -13.46
C THR A 16 0.82 -12.20 -14.72
N PHE A 17 0.55 -12.86 -15.86
CA PHE A 17 1.26 -12.60 -17.12
C PHE A 17 0.73 -11.37 -17.88
N SER A 18 -0.57 -11.06 -17.73
CA SER A 18 -1.19 -9.88 -18.38
C SER A 18 -0.81 -8.54 -17.74
N ILE A 19 -0.34 -8.54 -16.50
CA ILE A 19 0.07 -7.31 -15.78
C ILE A 19 1.50 -6.89 -16.14
N PHE A 20 2.33 -7.79 -16.68
CA PHE A 20 3.75 -7.53 -16.97
C PHE A 20 4.10 -7.42 -18.46
N SER A 21 3.15 -7.52 -19.37
CA SER A 21 3.45 -7.26 -20.79
C SER A 21 3.58 -5.76 -21.04
N PRO A 22 4.77 -5.21 -21.34
CA PRO A 22 4.87 -3.86 -21.88
C PRO A 22 4.28 -3.92 -23.29
N LEU A 23 3.09 -3.41 -23.48
CA LEU A 23 2.56 -3.11 -24.80
C LEU A 23 3.48 -2.11 -25.49
N CYS A 24 4.49 -2.61 -26.20
CA CYS A 24 5.18 -1.87 -27.24
C CYS A 24 4.21 -1.72 -28.42
N VAL A 25 3.28 -0.80 -28.32
CA VAL A 25 2.58 -0.27 -29.49
C VAL A 25 3.44 0.85 -30.04
N SER A 26 4.20 0.52 -31.07
CA SER A 26 4.86 1.50 -31.94
C SER A 26 3.77 2.12 -32.84
N ALA A 27 3.08 3.12 -32.32
CA ALA A 27 2.28 4.01 -33.15
C ALA A 27 3.15 5.23 -33.49
N GLN A 28 3.61 5.32 -34.70
CA GLN A 28 4.05 6.57 -35.32
C GLN A 28 2.82 7.47 -35.50
N GLU A 29 2.39 8.13 -34.41
CA GLU A 29 1.43 9.21 -34.48
C GLU A 29 2.17 10.55 -34.54
N LYS A 30 1.72 11.42 -35.45
CA LYS A 30 2.05 12.83 -35.51
C LYS A 30 2.20 13.40 -34.10
N GLU A 31 3.35 14.01 -33.84
CA GLU A 31 3.74 14.67 -32.62
C GLU A 31 2.83 15.87 -32.33
N SER A 32 1.61 15.60 -31.90
CA SER A 32 0.78 16.60 -31.25
C SER A 32 1.50 16.96 -29.96
N GLU A 33 1.71 18.22 -29.69
CA GLU A 33 2.37 18.78 -28.51
C GLU A 33 1.67 18.35 -27.22
N LYS A 34 1.97 17.13 -26.76
CA LYS A 34 1.42 16.62 -25.48
C LYS A 34 2.08 17.39 -24.34
N PRO A 35 1.31 18.00 -23.45
CA PRO A 35 1.87 18.73 -22.31
C PRO A 35 2.75 17.78 -21.47
N LEU A 36 3.89 18.30 -21.02
CA LEU A 36 4.79 17.58 -20.12
C LEU A 36 4.04 17.26 -18.84
N ARG A 37 4.03 15.97 -18.48
CA ARG A 37 3.40 15.49 -17.26
C ARG A 37 4.48 15.30 -16.20
N PRO A 38 4.45 16.06 -15.12
CA PRO A 38 5.36 15.83 -14.00
C PRO A 38 5.11 14.43 -13.39
N VAL A 39 6.21 13.76 -13.09
CA VAL A 39 6.22 12.46 -12.41
C VAL A 39 7.14 12.58 -11.22
N THR A 40 6.59 12.37 -10.04
CA THR A 40 7.36 12.29 -8.79
C THR A 40 7.46 10.84 -8.37
N SER A 41 8.68 10.36 -8.14
CA SER A 41 8.95 9.01 -7.63
C SER A 41 9.71 9.11 -6.32
N VAL A 42 9.30 8.31 -5.34
CA VAL A 42 9.89 8.30 -4.00
C VAL A 42 10.20 6.87 -3.61
N PHE A 43 11.45 6.63 -3.19
CA PHE A 43 11.85 5.40 -2.54
C PHE A 43 12.00 5.65 -1.05
N THR A 44 11.45 4.77 -0.23
CA THR A 44 11.47 4.88 1.23
C THR A 44 12.02 3.63 1.89
N VAL A 45 12.75 3.85 2.97
CA VAL A 45 13.11 2.84 3.96
C VAL A 45 12.41 3.22 5.26
N GLU A 46 11.81 2.27 5.91
CA GLU A 46 11.00 2.50 7.09
C GLU A 46 11.50 1.60 8.23
N LEU A 47 11.52 2.16 9.43
CA LEU A 47 11.91 1.47 10.64
C LEU A 47 10.95 1.83 11.78
N GLY A 48 10.46 0.83 12.50
CA GLY A 48 9.54 1.10 13.57
C GLY A 48 9.14 -0.13 14.37
N ARG A 49 7.90 -0.13 14.83
CA ARG A 49 7.34 -1.20 15.64
C ARG A 49 6.03 -1.69 15.09
N GLN A 50 5.86 -3.01 15.15
CA GLN A 50 4.59 -3.67 14.90
C GLN A 50 4.08 -4.36 16.15
N SER A 51 2.75 -4.30 16.34
CA SER A 51 2.02 -5.10 17.30
C SER A 51 1.03 -5.99 16.54
N ALA A 52 1.00 -7.27 16.87
CA ALA A 52 0.09 -8.24 16.25
C ALA A 52 -0.63 -9.09 17.28
N LEU A 53 -1.93 -9.28 17.06
CA LEU A 53 -2.79 -10.27 17.69
C LEU A 53 -3.51 -11.02 16.60
N ASP A 54 -3.49 -12.34 16.64
CA ASP A 54 -4.27 -13.19 15.74
C ASP A 54 -4.75 -14.41 16.53
N THR A 55 -6.04 -14.44 16.83
CA THR A 55 -6.61 -15.50 17.69
C THR A 55 -6.68 -16.86 17.01
N TYR A 56 -6.49 -16.92 15.69
CA TYR A 56 -6.27 -18.19 14.99
C TYR A 56 -4.94 -18.84 15.38
N LEU A 57 -3.90 -18.06 15.59
CA LEU A 57 -2.58 -18.55 16.01
C LEU A 57 -2.44 -18.63 17.54
N THR A 58 -2.89 -17.57 18.24
CA THR A 58 -2.75 -17.45 19.69
C THR A 58 -3.56 -16.26 20.21
N PRO A 59 -4.14 -16.35 21.42
CA PRO A 59 -4.83 -15.22 22.03
C PRO A 59 -3.88 -14.19 22.65
N ILE A 60 -2.56 -14.34 22.46
CA ILE A 60 -1.54 -13.48 23.05
C ILE A 60 -1.09 -12.45 22.02
N ARG A 61 -0.91 -11.20 22.43
CA ARG A 61 -0.36 -10.13 21.60
C ARG A 61 1.18 -10.17 21.59
N TYR A 62 1.74 -9.92 20.41
CA TYR A 62 3.18 -9.84 20.17
C TYR A 62 3.55 -8.42 19.75
N TRP A 63 4.78 -8.00 20.07
CA TRP A 63 5.34 -6.71 19.68
C TRP A 63 6.78 -6.88 19.21
N GLY A 64 7.22 -6.06 18.28
CA GLY A 64 8.59 -6.10 17.87
C GLY A 64 8.98 -5.08 16.83
N LEU A 65 10.17 -5.25 16.31
CA LEU A 65 10.75 -4.40 15.28
C LEU A 65 10.08 -4.68 13.94
N ASP A 66 9.76 -3.62 13.23
CA ASP A 66 9.26 -3.63 11.85
C ASP A 66 10.20 -2.86 10.94
N VAL A 67 10.51 -3.43 9.78
CA VAL A 67 11.30 -2.82 8.72
C VAL A 67 10.52 -2.91 7.43
N ALA A 68 10.42 -1.81 6.68
CA ALA A 68 9.73 -1.80 5.40
C ALA A 68 10.51 -1.04 4.32
N LEU A 69 10.25 -1.42 3.08
CA LEU A 69 10.69 -0.71 1.88
C LEU A 69 9.46 -0.26 1.12
N GLY A 70 9.50 0.95 0.59
CA GLY A 70 8.37 1.52 -0.14
C GLY A 70 8.79 2.21 -1.42
N TYR A 71 7.88 2.23 -2.38
CA TYR A 71 7.97 3.00 -3.61
C TYR A 71 6.64 3.68 -3.87
N GLU A 72 6.64 4.99 -3.97
CA GLU A 72 5.48 5.80 -4.35
C GLU A 72 5.75 6.51 -5.67
N ARG A 73 4.77 6.53 -6.55
CA ARG A 73 4.81 7.26 -7.82
C ARG A 73 3.54 8.06 -8.01
N LEU A 74 3.70 9.36 -8.15
CA LEU A 74 2.65 10.32 -8.48
C LEU A 74 2.81 10.76 -9.94
N ARG A 75 1.71 10.78 -10.70
CA ARG A 75 1.74 11.17 -12.11
C ARG A 75 0.47 11.92 -12.49
N ALA A 76 0.62 13.11 -13.10
CA ALA A 76 -0.49 13.84 -13.67
C ALA A 76 -1.19 13.07 -14.81
N VAL A 77 -2.50 13.15 -14.87
CA VAL A 77 -3.32 12.50 -15.90
C VAL A 77 -3.34 13.36 -17.17
N SER A 78 -3.50 12.74 -18.35
CA SER A 78 -3.39 13.42 -19.66
C SER A 78 -4.52 14.41 -19.93
N PHE A 79 -5.73 14.12 -19.49
CA PHE A 79 -6.91 14.93 -19.82
C PHE A 79 -7.06 16.21 -18.98
N ALA A 80 -6.49 16.24 -17.78
CA ALA A 80 -6.50 17.42 -16.90
C ALA A 80 -5.31 17.37 -15.92
N PRO A 81 -4.07 17.59 -16.40
CA PRO A 81 -2.85 17.40 -15.62
C PRO A 81 -2.73 18.33 -14.41
N GLU A 82 -3.41 19.48 -14.42
CA GLU A 82 -3.43 20.43 -13.31
C GLU A 82 -4.35 20.01 -12.16
N LYS A 83 -5.39 19.20 -12.47
CA LYS A 83 -6.45 18.86 -11.53
C LYS A 83 -6.41 17.41 -11.09
N TRP A 84 -5.95 16.49 -11.94
CA TRP A 84 -6.02 15.06 -11.70
C TRP A 84 -4.66 14.40 -11.78
N PHE A 85 -4.40 13.51 -10.83
CA PHE A 85 -3.19 12.68 -10.82
C PHE A 85 -3.50 11.28 -10.29
N THR A 86 -2.65 10.35 -10.68
CA THR A 86 -2.66 8.97 -10.18
C THR A 86 -1.52 8.79 -9.19
N ARG A 87 -1.77 7.97 -8.18
CA ARG A 87 -0.78 7.51 -7.21
C ARG A 87 -0.70 5.99 -7.28
N HIS A 88 0.50 5.47 -7.44
CA HIS A 88 0.86 4.08 -7.24
C HIS A 88 1.72 4.00 -6.00
N ASN A 89 1.42 3.10 -5.09
CA ASN A 89 2.23 2.85 -3.92
C ASN A 89 2.43 1.34 -3.79
N VAL A 90 3.69 0.92 -3.61
CA VAL A 90 4.09 -0.45 -3.33
C VAL A 90 4.90 -0.41 -2.05
N SER A 91 4.63 -1.30 -1.10
CA SER A 91 5.46 -1.44 0.10
C SER A 91 5.54 -2.91 0.52
N GLY A 92 6.73 -3.31 0.96
CA GLY A 92 6.99 -4.60 1.56
C GLY A 92 7.50 -4.40 2.98
N SER A 93 6.92 -5.08 3.97
CA SER A 93 7.32 -5.01 5.36
C SER A 93 7.59 -6.39 5.94
N PHE A 94 8.51 -6.41 6.91
CA PHE A 94 8.85 -7.59 7.69
C PHE A 94 9.00 -7.19 9.16
N ALA A 95 8.34 -7.94 10.06
CA ALA A 95 8.52 -7.71 11.49
C ALA A 95 8.88 -9.00 12.23
N SER A 96 9.71 -8.83 13.23
CA SER A 96 10.04 -9.86 14.23
C SER A 96 9.56 -9.40 15.59
N MET A 97 8.69 -10.18 16.20
CA MET A 97 7.96 -9.82 17.41
C MET A 97 8.09 -10.89 18.49
N THR A 98 8.01 -10.48 19.74
CA THR A 98 7.99 -11.37 20.90
C THR A 98 6.77 -11.06 21.76
N ASN A 99 6.31 -12.04 22.53
CA ASN A 99 5.28 -11.83 23.53
C ASN A 99 5.85 -11.15 24.80
N GLN A 100 4.99 -10.74 25.71
CA GLN A 100 5.40 -10.02 26.93
C GLN A 100 6.34 -10.82 27.84
N SER A 101 6.20 -12.13 27.87
CA SER A 101 7.08 -13.01 28.69
C SER A 101 8.41 -13.34 28.00
N GLY A 102 8.62 -12.93 26.74
CA GLY A 102 9.80 -13.32 25.96
C GLY A 102 9.85 -14.79 25.56
N SER A 103 8.82 -15.58 25.89
CA SER A 103 8.80 -17.03 25.71
C SER A 103 8.33 -17.48 24.31
N GLY A 104 7.79 -16.58 23.50
CA GLY A 104 7.29 -16.87 22.14
C GLY A 104 7.66 -15.78 21.16
N SER A 105 7.91 -16.17 19.92
CA SER A 105 8.24 -15.28 18.83
C SER A 105 7.27 -15.45 17.66
N MET A 106 6.97 -14.35 17.00
CA MET A 106 6.11 -14.29 15.81
C MET A 106 6.77 -13.44 14.74
N LEU A 107 6.72 -13.92 13.51
CA LEU A 107 7.15 -13.19 12.32
C LEU A 107 5.93 -12.69 11.57
N SER A 108 6.04 -11.56 10.93
CA SER A 108 5.05 -11.08 9.97
C SER A 108 5.71 -10.60 8.68
N PHE A 109 4.99 -10.77 7.59
CA PHE A 109 5.34 -10.26 6.29
C PHE A 109 4.10 -9.68 5.62
N TYR A 110 4.22 -8.49 5.02
CA TYR A 110 3.17 -7.88 4.21
C TYR A 110 3.75 -7.29 2.94
N LEU A 111 3.03 -7.48 1.85
CA LEU A 111 3.22 -6.82 0.57
C LEU A 111 1.93 -6.09 0.22
N ASP A 112 2.02 -4.78 0.12
CA ASP A 112 0.90 -3.90 -0.19
C ASP A 112 1.12 -3.22 -1.54
N TYR A 113 0.07 -3.17 -2.33
CA TYR A 113 -0.01 -2.34 -3.53
C TYR A 113 -1.28 -1.50 -3.46
N SER A 114 -1.19 -0.23 -3.78
CA SER A 114 -2.39 0.59 -3.99
C SER A 114 -2.28 1.46 -5.23
N PHE A 115 -3.41 1.62 -5.89
CA PHE A 115 -3.64 2.53 -7.00
C PHE A 115 -4.73 3.50 -6.61
N ALA A 116 -4.46 4.80 -6.71
CA ALA A 116 -5.45 5.82 -6.45
C ALA A 116 -5.50 6.84 -7.59
N MET A 117 -6.70 7.35 -7.84
CA MET A 117 -6.94 8.48 -8.71
C MET A 117 -7.50 9.62 -7.88
N LEU A 118 -6.76 10.73 -7.82
CA LEU A 118 -7.08 11.86 -6.95
C LEU A 118 -7.33 13.12 -7.78
N ARG A 119 -8.35 13.88 -7.35
CA ARG A 119 -8.56 15.25 -7.80
C ARG A 119 -7.97 16.21 -6.79
N ARG A 120 -7.27 17.24 -7.29
CA ARG A 120 -6.61 18.27 -6.49
C ARG A 120 -7.39 19.58 -6.55
N TRP A 121 -7.45 20.24 -5.40
CA TRP A 121 -7.99 21.59 -5.21
C TRP A 121 -6.96 22.42 -4.49
N GLN A 122 -6.75 23.64 -4.96
CA GLN A 122 -5.98 24.64 -4.24
C GLN A 122 -6.95 25.39 -3.32
N LEU A 123 -6.72 25.33 -2.02
CA LEU A 123 -7.53 26.02 -1.01
C LEU A 123 -6.96 27.39 -0.68
N LEU A 124 -5.64 27.50 -0.52
CA LEU A 124 -4.89 28.70 -0.23
C LEU A 124 -3.58 28.68 -1.02
N ASP A 125 -2.85 29.79 -1.02
CA ASP A 125 -1.51 29.82 -1.61
C ASP A 125 -0.60 28.82 -0.88
N GLY A 126 -0.03 27.92 -1.65
CA GLY A 126 0.79 26.81 -1.15
C GLY A 126 0.02 25.61 -0.57
N LEU A 127 -1.30 25.72 -0.27
CA LEU A 127 -2.09 24.66 0.32
C LEU A 127 -2.97 23.97 -0.74
N TYR A 128 -2.70 22.70 -0.96
CA TYR A 128 -3.47 21.82 -1.85
C TYR A 128 -4.09 20.68 -1.06
N VAL A 129 -5.35 20.40 -1.35
CA VAL A 129 -6.05 19.23 -0.84
C VAL A 129 -6.46 18.36 -2.02
N SER A 130 -6.31 17.07 -1.88
CA SER A 130 -6.68 16.10 -2.92
C SER A 130 -7.51 14.99 -2.31
N GLY A 131 -8.46 14.49 -3.07
CA GLY A 131 -9.29 13.36 -2.66
C GLY A 131 -9.69 12.52 -3.84
N GLY A 132 -9.92 11.24 -3.60
CA GLY A 132 -10.29 10.32 -4.67
C GLY A 132 -10.50 8.88 -4.21
N GLY A 133 -10.70 8.02 -5.20
CA GLY A 133 -10.85 6.58 -4.99
C GLY A 133 -9.50 5.87 -4.98
N GLU A 134 -9.42 4.81 -4.21
CA GLU A 134 -8.26 3.92 -4.12
C GLU A 134 -8.70 2.45 -4.25
N ALA A 135 -7.94 1.68 -5.04
CA ALA A 135 -7.98 0.23 -5.04
C ALA A 135 -6.68 -0.29 -4.40
N ALA A 136 -6.79 -1.22 -3.47
CA ALA A 136 -5.66 -1.76 -2.73
C ALA A 136 -5.65 -3.29 -2.75
N LEU A 137 -4.44 -3.86 -2.82
CA LEU A 137 -4.16 -5.27 -2.67
C LEU A 137 -3.20 -5.43 -1.49
N THR A 138 -3.55 -6.30 -0.56
CA THR A 138 -2.69 -6.69 0.56
C THR A 138 -2.46 -8.20 0.48
N LEU A 139 -1.21 -8.61 0.52
CA LEU A 139 -0.79 -10.00 0.65
C LEU A 139 0.17 -10.09 1.84
N GLY A 140 0.05 -11.10 2.66
CA GLY A 140 0.94 -11.24 3.81
C GLY A 140 0.64 -12.47 4.65
N GLY A 141 1.21 -12.48 5.84
CA GLY A 141 0.98 -13.53 6.80
C GLY A 141 1.68 -13.31 8.13
N LEU A 142 1.23 -14.06 9.09
CA LEU A 142 1.84 -14.17 10.42
C LEU A 142 2.31 -15.60 10.62
N TYR A 143 3.46 -15.77 11.24
CA TYR A 143 4.04 -17.06 11.55
C TYR A 143 4.47 -17.13 13.01
N ASN A 144 3.83 -17.99 13.79
CA ASN A 144 4.14 -18.19 15.21
C ASN A 144 5.17 -19.32 15.36
N LEU A 145 6.40 -18.97 15.76
CA LEU A 145 7.50 -19.92 15.88
C LEU A 145 7.32 -20.95 17.00
N ARG A 146 6.40 -20.73 17.91
CA ARG A 146 6.12 -21.63 19.04
C ARG A 146 5.02 -22.65 18.74
N ASN A 147 4.14 -22.36 17.78
CA ASN A 147 3.03 -23.22 17.46
C ASN A 147 3.47 -24.32 16.47
N SER A 148 3.41 -25.57 16.88
CA SER A 148 3.77 -26.71 16.01
C SER A 148 2.61 -27.17 15.10
N ASN A 149 1.37 -26.89 15.51
CA ASN A 149 0.17 -27.19 14.73
C ASN A 149 -0.42 -25.88 14.20
N ASN A 150 -0.54 -25.72 12.87
CA ASN A 150 -0.96 -24.48 12.23
C ASN A 150 -0.16 -23.24 12.66
N PRO A 151 1.16 -23.20 12.42
CA PRO A 151 2.00 -22.08 12.85
C PRO A 151 1.80 -20.80 12.04
N ALA A 152 1.14 -20.87 10.91
CA ALA A 152 1.00 -19.77 9.96
C ALA A 152 -0.46 -19.36 9.74
N THR A 153 -0.68 -18.09 9.47
CA THR A 153 -1.94 -17.57 8.91
C THR A 153 -1.64 -16.65 7.73
N ALA A 154 -2.26 -16.92 6.58
CA ALA A 154 -2.18 -16.07 5.42
C ALA A 154 -3.14 -14.88 5.57
N LYS A 155 -2.74 -13.74 5.04
CA LYS A 155 -3.56 -12.52 4.96
C LYS A 155 -3.57 -12.06 3.51
N ALA A 156 -4.74 -12.08 2.90
CA ALA A 156 -4.94 -11.60 1.54
C ALA A 156 -6.21 -10.76 1.50
N ALA A 157 -6.16 -9.61 0.85
CA ALA A 157 -7.32 -8.75 0.70
C ALA A 157 -7.24 -7.90 -0.56
N ILE A 158 -8.40 -7.63 -1.14
CA ILE A 158 -8.59 -6.66 -2.22
C ILE A 158 -9.66 -5.68 -1.74
N ASP A 159 -9.32 -4.41 -1.70
CA ASP A 159 -10.16 -3.36 -1.13
C ASP A 159 -10.39 -2.24 -2.15
N LEU A 160 -11.59 -1.67 -2.11
CA LEU A 160 -11.93 -0.40 -2.73
C LEU A 160 -12.24 0.61 -1.62
N GLY A 161 -11.71 1.80 -1.73
CA GLY A 161 -11.82 2.78 -0.68
C GLY A 161 -11.65 4.22 -1.15
N ALA A 162 -11.55 5.10 -0.19
CA ALA A 162 -11.28 6.52 -0.39
C ALA A 162 -9.90 6.88 0.15
N THR A 163 -9.25 7.83 -0.50
CA THR A 163 -8.00 8.39 -0.06
C THR A 163 -8.04 9.91 -0.15
N ALA A 164 -7.42 10.56 0.83
CA ALA A 164 -7.25 12.00 0.84
C ALA A 164 -5.79 12.36 1.11
N MET A 165 -5.37 13.51 0.56
CA MET A 165 -4.03 14.04 0.75
C MET A 165 -4.11 15.57 0.88
N ALA A 166 -3.44 16.12 1.89
CA ALA A 166 -3.18 17.53 2.01
C ALA A 166 -1.68 17.80 1.85
N SER A 167 -1.30 18.79 1.09
CA SER A 167 0.10 19.22 0.92
C SER A 167 0.21 20.72 1.06
N TYR A 168 1.18 21.15 1.88
CA TYR A 168 1.48 22.56 2.10
C TYR A 168 2.92 22.85 1.71
N HIS A 169 3.09 23.78 0.77
CA HIS A 169 4.38 24.21 0.24
C HIS A 169 4.77 25.54 0.87
N PHE A 170 5.94 25.60 1.47
CA PHE A 170 6.48 26.80 2.09
C PHE A 170 8.00 26.81 2.01
N TYR A 171 8.61 27.92 2.44
CA TYR A 171 10.05 28.07 2.44
C TYR A 171 10.56 28.24 3.87
N ILE A 172 11.64 27.52 4.19
CA ILE A 172 12.46 27.79 5.37
C ILE A 172 13.73 28.46 4.87
N SER A 173 13.82 29.78 5.06
CA SER A 173 14.86 30.61 4.43
C SER A 173 14.83 30.50 2.91
N ARG A 174 15.77 29.78 2.30
CA ARG A 174 15.85 29.54 0.85
C ARG A 174 15.52 28.11 0.44
N LEU A 175 15.24 27.24 1.40
CA LEU A 175 14.95 25.84 1.17
C LEU A 175 13.44 25.64 0.97
N PRO A 176 12.98 25.18 -0.19
CA PRO A 176 11.59 24.80 -0.39
C PRO A 176 11.28 23.55 0.43
N VAL A 177 10.15 23.55 1.13
CA VAL A 177 9.69 22.46 1.99
C VAL A 177 8.26 22.14 1.65
N THR A 178 7.95 20.86 1.58
CA THR A 178 6.56 20.37 1.42
C THR A 178 6.18 19.52 2.61
N LEU A 179 5.20 19.97 3.38
CA LEU A 179 4.53 19.14 4.39
C LEU A 179 3.37 18.42 3.72
N ARG A 180 3.26 17.11 3.94
CA ARG A 180 2.20 16.28 3.37
C ARG A 180 1.58 15.39 4.43
N TYR A 181 0.25 15.29 4.40
CA TYR A 181 -0.51 14.32 5.16
C TYR A 181 -1.39 13.52 4.21
N GLN A 182 -1.41 12.21 4.38
CA GLN A 182 -2.22 11.28 3.59
C GLN A 182 -3.00 10.36 4.50
N VAL A 183 -4.23 10.08 4.12
CA VAL A 183 -5.07 9.06 4.76
C VAL A 183 -5.72 8.20 3.69
N SER A 184 -5.72 6.87 3.90
CA SER A 184 -6.43 5.91 3.05
C SER A 184 -7.34 5.06 3.92
N LEU A 185 -8.59 4.91 3.48
CA LEU A 185 -9.67 4.23 4.19
C LEU A 185 -10.35 3.28 3.22
N PRO A 186 -10.16 1.95 3.33
CA PRO A 186 -10.98 0.99 2.62
C PRO A 186 -12.43 1.12 3.06
N VAL A 187 -13.36 0.98 2.12
CA VAL A 187 -14.81 1.06 2.36
C VAL A 187 -15.43 -0.32 2.23
N ILE A 188 -15.10 -1.01 1.16
CA ILE A 188 -15.56 -2.36 0.84
C ILE A 188 -14.42 -3.17 0.25
N GLY A 189 -14.49 -4.49 0.40
CA GLY A 189 -13.50 -5.37 -0.18
C GLY A 189 -13.83 -6.84 0.01
N THR A 190 -12.86 -7.66 -0.31
CA THR A 190 -12.87 -9.09 -0.02
C THR A 190 -11.57 -9.47 0.66
N PHE A 191 -11.64 -10.40 1.60
CA PHE A 191 -10.46 -10.85 2.30
C PHE A 191 -10.53 -12.34 2.63
N PHE A 192 -9.35 -12.93 2.78
CA PHE A 192 -9.17 -14.31 3.20
C PHE A 192 -9.11 -14.40 4.73
N SER A 193 -9.88 -15.31 5.29
CA SER A 193 -9.77 -15.75 6.68
C SER A 193 -10.27 -17.19 6.79
N PRO A 194 -9.52 -18.09 7.44
CA PRO A 194 -10.02 -19.44 7.73
C PRO A 194 -11.15 -19.40 8.77
N GLU A 195 -11.80 -20.53 8.98
CA GLU A 195 -12.64 -20.72 10.16
C GLU A 195 -11.78 -21.05 11.39
N PHE A 196 -12.31 -20.75 12.58
CA PHE A 196 -11.61 -21.10 13.81
C PHE A 196 -11.45 -22.64 13.92
N GLY A 197 -10.20 -23.08 14.10
CA GLY A 197 -9.86 -24.51 14.17
C GLY A 197 -9.66 -25.20 12.82
N GLN A 198 -9.97 -24.55 11.69
CA GLN A 198 -9.73 -25.09 10.35
C GLN A 198 -8.23 -25.03 10.01
N SER A 199 -7.64 -26.15 9.63
CA SER A 199 -6.22 -26.19 9.26
C SER A 199 -5.99 -25.87 7.78
N TYR A 200 -4.79 -25.44 7.42
CA TYR A 200 -4.40 -25.26 6.00
C TYR A 200 -4.42 -26.58 5.23
N TYR A 201 -4.19 -27.72 5.93
CA TYR A 201 -4.34 -29.05 5.34
C TYR A 201 -5.79 -29.35 4.97
N ASP A 202 -6.76 -29.01 5.83
CA ASP A 202 -8.18 -29.19 5.53
C ASP A 202 -8.59 -28.37 4.30
N MET A 203 -8.12 -27.11 4.20
CA MET A 203 -8.43 -26.24 3.07
C MET A 203 -7.79 -26.70 1.76
N PHE A 204 -6.49 -26.94 1.76
CA PHE A 204 -5.73 -27.14 0.52
C PHE A 204 -5.39 -28.61 0.25
N GLY A 205 -5.31 -29.46 1.28
CA GLY A 205 -5.09 -30.89 1.17
C GLY A 205 -6.37 -31.66 0.89
N ILE A 206 -7.39 -31.45 1.71
CA ILE A 206 -8.70 -32.13 1.59
C ILE A 206 -9.63 -31.36 0.64
N GLY A 207 -9.40 -30.06 0.43
CA GLY A 207 -10.19 -29.24 -0.49
C GLY A 207 -11.43 -28.60 0.14
N ASN A 208 -11.49 -28.53 1.46
CA ASN A 208 -12.56 -27.84 2.18
C ASN A 208 -12.30 -26.30 2.20
N CYS A 209 -12.60 -25.66 1.07
CA CYS A 209 -12.42 -24.22 0.88
C CYS A 209 -13.73 -23.42 1.07
N SER A 210 -14.73 -24.00 1.71
CA SER A 210 -15.98 -23.28 2.00
C SER A 210 -15.73 -22.21 3.06
N GLY A 211 -16.28 -21.01 2.86
CA GLY A 211 -16.24 -19.95 3.88
C GLY A 211 -14.88 -19.30 4.18
N ILE A 212 -13.88 -19.42 3.28
CA ILE A 212 -12.55 -18.82 3.50
C ILE A 212 -12.39 -17.44 2.87
N VAL A 213 -13.31 -17.00 2.00
CA VAL A 213 -13.32 -15.67 1.38
C VAL A 213 -14.55 -14.91 1.86
N HIS A 214 -14.32 -13.75 2.42
CA HIS A 214 -15.34 -12.94 3.07
C HIS A 214 -15.48 -11.60 2.41
N PHE A 215 -16.72 -11.07 2.39
CA PHE A 215 -16.96 -9.67 2.11
C PHE A 215 -16.49 -8.82 3.30
N GLY A 216 -15.67 -7.81 3.01
CA GLY A 216 -15.12 -6.88 3.99
C GLY A 216 -15.80 -5.51 3.90
N ALA A 217 -16.22 -5.00 5.03
CA ALA A 217 -16.67 -3.62 5.23
C ALA A 217 -16.39 -3.21 6.67
N TRP A 218 -16.67 -1.99 7.05
CA TRP A 218 -16.33 -1.43 8.38
C TRP A 218 -16.89 -2.20 9.58
N HIS A 219 -17.92 -3.03 9.37
CA HIS A 219 -18.47 -3.87 10.45
C HIS A 219 -17.58 -5.07 10.83
N ASN A 220 -16.71 -5.54 9.91
CA ASN A 220 -15.88 -6.72 10.13
C ASN A 220 -14.41 -6.53 9.74
N ARG A 221 -14.08 -5.46 8.99
CA ARG A 221 -12.73 -5.16 8.55
C ARG A 221 -12.46 -3.66 8.51
N VAL A 222 -11.37 -3.24 9.13
CA VAL A 222 -10.87 -1.87 9.08
C VAL A 222 -9.38 -1.91 8.76
N ASP A 223 -8.95 -1.21 7.72
CA ASP A 223 -7.55 -1.01 7.34
C ASP A 223 -7.32 0.48 7.10
N VAL A 224 -6.83 1.18 8.12
CA VAL A 224 -6.58 2.63 8.07
C VAL A 224 -5.09 2.87 7.90
N ARG A 225 -4.73 3.70 6.94
CA ARG A 225 -3.34 4.06 6.67
C ARG A 225 -3.19 5.57 6.77
N ASN A 226 -2.42 6.02 7.75
CA ASN A 226 -2.06 7.42 7.96
C ASN A 226 -0.59 7.62 7.62
N TYR A 227 -0.26 8.69 6.92
CA TYR A 227 1.10 9.02 6.57
C TYR A 227 1.31 10.54 6.58
N ILE A 228 2.21 11.00 7.44
CA ILE A 228 2.68 12.37 7.47
C ILE A 228 4.14 12.42 7.01
N SER A 229 4.50 13.36 6.15
CA SER A 229 5.87 13.50 5.66
C SER A 229 6.23 14.95 5.40
N VAL A 230 7.52 15.22 5.52
CA VAL A 230 8.16 16.49 5.16
C VAL A 230 9.20 16.21 4.10
N ASP A 231 9.07 16.87 2.96
CA ASP A 231 10.03 16.80 1.84
C ASP A 231 10.88 18.06 1.83
N LEU A 232 12.19 17.90 2.01
CA LEU A 232 13.19 18.98 1.93
C LEU A 232 13.79 18.98 0.52
N HIS A 233 13.46 19.96 -0.29
CA HIS A 233 13.87 20.02 -1.69
C HIS A 233 15.27 20.59 -1.86
N VAL A 234 16.21 19.75 -2.31
CA VAL A 234 17.60 20.11 -2.58
C VAL A 234 17.91 19.87 -4.06
N GLY A 235 17.87 20.94 -4.84
CA GLY A 235 18.05 20.86 -6.29
C GLY A 235 16.92 20.08 -6.98
N LYS A 236 17.29 19.01 -7.70
CA LYS A 236 16.34 18.13 -8.41
C LYS A 236 15.82 16.94 -7.56
N ARG A 237 16.22 16.84 -6.31
CA ARG A 237 15.85 15.77 -5.41
C ARG A 237 15.25 16.36 -4.14
N ALA A 238 14.46 15.55 -3.43
CA ALA A 238 14.04 15.90 -2.09
C ALA A 238 14.34 14.74 -1.13
N LEU A 239 14.79 15.11 0.06
CA LEU A 239 14.89 14.19 1.19
C LEU A 239 13.53 14.18 1.88
N ARG A 240 12.95 12.99 2.04
CA ARG A 240 11.68 12.78 2.74
C ARG A 240 11.93 12.24 4.13
N LEU A 241 11.36 12.90 5.12
CA LEU A 241 11.24 12.43 6.49
C LEU A 241 9.76 12.23 6.79
N GLY A 242 9.39 11.15 7.42
CA GLY A 242 7.96 10.92 7.69
C GLY A 242 7.69 9.93 8.80
N TYR A 243 6.41 9.80 9.09
CA TYR A 243 5.87 8.83 10.02
C TYR A 243 4.63 8.19 9.40
N ARG A 244 4.60 6.86 9.43
CA ARG A 244 3.49 6.06 8.92
C ARG A 244 2.86 5.23 10.03
N GLN A 245 1.55 5.23 10.05
CA GLN A 245 0.74 4.35 10.88
C GLN A 245 -0.15 3.51 9.99
N VAL A 246 -0.15 2.21 10.22
CA VAL A 246 -1.06 1.26 9.57
C VAL A 246 -1.80 0.49 10.66
N MET A 247 -3.12 0.53 10.61
CA MET A 247 -3.99 -0.22 11.51
C MET A 247 -4.86 -1.17 10.70
N ARG A 248 -4.68 -2.47 10.89
CA ARG A 248 -5.46 -3.53 10.25
C ARG A 248 -6.18 -4.33 11.30
N THR A 249 -7.49 -4.37 11.23
CA THR A 249 -8.33 -5.19 12.11
C THR A 249 -9.33 -5.98 11.29
N THR A 250 -9.52 -7.25 11.64
CA THR A 250 -10.59 -8.09 11.10
C THR A 250 -11.24 -8.87 12.22
N HIS A 251 -12.56 -9.00 12.15
CA HIS A 251 -13.36 -9.80 13.06
C HIS A 251 -14.32 -10.65 12.24
N ILE A 252 -14.03 -11.95 12.12
CA ILE A 252 -14.84 -12.91 11.34
C ILE A 252 -14.61 -14.33 11.84
N ASN A 253 -15.61 -15.19 11.78
CA ASN A 253 -15.52 -16.61 12.15
C ASN A 253 -14.93 -16.84 13.55
N SER A 254 -15.26 -15.97 14.53
CA SER A 254 -14.68 -15.98 15.90
C SER A 254 -13.15 -15.80 15.91
N ILE A 255 -12.58 -15.27 14.83
CA ILE A 255 -11.17 -14.92 14.73
C ILE A 255 -11.03 -13.40 14.76
N ASP A 256 -10.24 -12.91 15.71
CA ASP A 256 -9.81 -11.54 15.82
C ASP A 256 -8.38 -11.40 15.32
N THR A 257 -8.18 -10.57 14.30
CA THR A 257 -6.85 -10.16 13.87
C THR A 257 -6.70 -8.66 14.07
N GLN A 258 -5.62 -8.25 14.71
CA GLN A 258 -5.24 -6.85 14.91
C GLN A 258 -3.77 -6.69 14.63
N VAL A 259 -3.41 -5.90 13.64
CA VAL A 259 -2.03 -5.55 13.32
C VAL A 259 -1.92 -4.03 13.32
N LEU A 260 -1.09 -3.50 14.20
CA LEU A 260 -0.83 -2.08 14.32
C LEU A 260 0.66 -1.84 14.10
N THR A 261 0.99 -1.03 13.10
CA THR A 261 2.36 -0.71 12.72
C THR A 261 2.59 0.80 12.79
N HIS A 262 3.72 1.18 13.37
CA HIS A 262 4.19 2.55 13.49
C HIS A 262 5.64 2.62 13.01
N THR A 263 5.90 3.35 11.92
CA THR A 263 7.24 3.45 11.33
C THR A 263 7.66 4.89 11.11
N PHE A 264 8.92 5.17 11.36
CA PHE A 264 9.61 6.34 10.84
C PHE A 264 10.07 6.05 9.41
N VAL A 265 9.93 7.02 8.54
CA VAL A 265 10.16 6.91 7.11
C VAL A 265 11.30 7.82 6.71
N LEU A 266 12.31 7.26 6.07
CA LEU A 266 13.36 7.98 5.35
C LEU A 266 13.19 7.71 3.86
N GLY A 267 13.22 8.76 3.03
CA GLY A 267 13.03 8.59 1.61
C GLY A 267 13.81 9.58 0.77
N ILE A 268 14.01 9.20 -0.47
CA ILE A 268 14.58 10.08 -1.49
C ILE A 268 13.54 10.19 -2.60
N SER A 269 13.12 11.40 -2.88
CA SER A 269 12.24 11.70 -3.99
C SER A 269 13.02 12.31 -5.15
N GLY A 270 12.61 11.97 -6.36
CA GLY A 270 13.15 12.55 -7.59
C GLY A 270 12.03 12.90 -8.55
N GLU A 271 12.09 14.09 -9.12
CA GLU A 271 11.25 14.45 -10.25
C GLU A 271 11.91 13.95 -11.53
N ILE A 272 11.26 13.04 -12.23
CA ILE A 272 11.73 12.57 -13.53
C ILE A 272 11.02 13.42 -14.58
N PHE A 273 11.67 14.51 -15.02
CA PHE A 273 11.27 15.18 -16.24
C PHE A 273 11.85 14.40 -17.43
N ARG A 274 11.00 13.93 -18.33
CA ARG A 274 11.48 13.55 -19.65
C ARG A 274 12.03 14.82 -20.30
N ALA A 275 13.28 14.78 -20.73
CA ALA A 275 13.92 15.86 -21.46
C ALA A 275 13.00 16.32 -22.60
N ALA A 276 12.47 17.51 -22.50
CA ALA A 276 11.71 18.13 -23.55
C ALA A 276 12.64 19.08 -24.34
N PRO A 277 12.41 19.25 -25.64
CA PRO A 277 13.00 20.33 -26.40
C PRO A 277 12.71 21.67 -25.69
N SER A 278 13.64 22.61 -25.77
CA SER A 278 13.76 23.83 -24.96
C SER A 278 12.59 24.81 -25.00
N ASP A 279 11.53 24.55 -25.74
CA ASP A 279 10.46 25.53 -26.02
C ASP A 279 9.09 25.22 -25.37
N ARG A 280 9.00 24.17 -24.55
CA ARG A 280 7.71 23.80 -23.92
C ARG A 280 7.61 24.35 -22.50
N ARG A 281 6.54 25.11 -22.23
CA ARG A 281 6.18 25.55 -20.87
C ARG A 281 6.12 24.34 -19.94
N ILE A 282 7.06 24.27 -19.01
CA ILE A 282 7.06 23.31 -17.92
C ILE A 282 6.03 23.80 -16.91
N VAL A 283 4.88 23.15 -16.83
CA VAL A 283 3.97 23.36 -15.71
C VAL A 283 4.60 22.63 -14.53
N SER A 284 5.29 23.37 -13.68
CA SER A 284 5.83 22.87 -12.42
C SER A 284 4.63 22.59 -11.50
N VAL A 285 4.26 21.33 -11.42
CA VAL A 285 3.23 20.89 -10.49
C VAL A 285 3.93 20.12 -9.39
N TYR A 286 4.13 20.76 -8.25
CA TYR A 286 4.58 20.09 -7.03
C TYR A 286 3.44 19.18 -6.52
N TYR A 287 3.73 17.90 -6.36
CA TYR A 287 2.81 16.95 -5.74
C TYR A 287 3.21 16.69 -4.29
#